data_b1c7c2cefdabf9635bed5412b8ea955f
#
_entry.id   b1c7c2cefdabf9635bed5412b8ea955f
#
_cell.length_a   1.000
_cell.length_b   1.000
_cell.length_c   1.000
_cell.angle_alpha   90.00
_cell.angle_beta   90.00
_cell.angle_gamma   90.00
#
_symmetry.space_group_name_H-M   'P 1'
#
loop_
_entity.id
_entity.type
_entity.pdbx_description
1 polymer ?
#
loop_
_entity_poly.entity_id
_entity_poly.type
_entity_poly.pdbx_seq_one_letter_code
_entity_poly.pdbx_strand_id
1 'polypeptide(L)'
;MEFSPNNNIVKLCIQGMDMEEKGKPEEAGKLFLQGWNEATNDFEKFTAAFYVARHQQSISERLIWLETALQLALKINSDSVNGALSSLYINIAKCYEGLGDLKNSKKNNEIGISFKGNISDKGPFYHGTKSDLHVGELLTAGGNSNYKAELIMNHIYFTALINGAGLAAALAKGNG
;
A
#
# COMPACT_ATOMS: atom_id res chain seq x y z
N MET A 1 -6.51 -15.39 -2.19
CA MET A 1 -5.16 -15.18 -1.63
C MET A 1 -5.19 -13.91 -0.81
N GLU A 2 -4.58 -13.92 0.36
CA GLU A 2 -4.66 -12.79 1.29
C GLU A 2 -3.25 -12.31 1.63
N PHE A 3 -3.13 -11.03 2.01
CA PHE A 3 -1.92 -10.50 2.60
C PHE A 3 -1.63 -11.26 3.90
N SER A 4 -0.69 -12.18 3.84
CA SER A 4 -0.24 -12.92 5.03
C SER A 4 1.11 -12.37 5.47
N PRO A 5 1.29 -11.99 6.74
CA PRO A 5 2.59 -11.58 7.26
C PRO A 5 3.63 -12.71 7.23
N ASN A 6 3.21 -13.94 7.00
CA ASN A 6 4.10 -15.09 6.83
C ASN A 6 4.58 -15.28 5.39
N ASN A 7 3.96 -14.61 4.41
CA ASN A 7 4.39 -14.67 3.01
C ASN A 7 5.76 -14.00 2.84
N ASN A 8 6.69 -14.67 2.16
CA ASN A 8 8.07 -14.18 1.99
C ASN A 8 8.13 -12.87 1.20
N ILE A 9 7.28 -12.70 0.18
CA ILE A 9 7.27 -11.47 -0.64
C ILE A 9 6.73 -10.30 0.18
N VAL A 10 5.70 -10.53 0.99
CA VAL A 10 5.20 -9.52 1.94
C VAL A 10 6.29 -9.13 2.93
N LYS A 11 7.05 -10.09 3.47
CA LYS A 11 8.18 -9.81 4.37
C LYS A 11 9.27 -8.98 3.69
N LEU A 12 9.63 -9.29 2.45
CA LEU A 12 10.60 -8.48 1.69
C LEU A 12 10.10 -7.06 1.48
N CYS A 13 8.82 -6.88 1.18
CA CYS A 13 8.23 -5.55 1.05
C CYS A 13 8.24 -4.79 2.39
N ILE A 14 7.92 -5.44 3.50
CA ILE A 14 8.00 -4.86 4.85
C ILE A 14 9.45 -4.42 5.17
N GLN A 15 10.43 -5.28 4.91
CA GLN A 15 11.84 -4.94 5.10
C GLN A 15 12.27 -3.76 4.22
N GLY A 16 11.80 -3.70 2.98
CA GLY A 16 12.03 -2.57 2.10
C GLY A 16 11.47 -1.27 2.66
N MET A 17 10.26 -1.29 3.19
CA MET A 17 9.64 -0.12 3.86
C MET A 17 10.44 0.33 5.09
N ASP A 18 10.95 -0.61 5.89
CA ASP A 18 11.83 -0.30 7.02
C ASP A 18 13.15 0.35 6.56
N MET A 19 13.69 -0.06 5.42
CA MET A 19 14.86 0.60 4.82
C MET A 19 14.53 2.02 4.32
N GLU A 20 13.35 2.24 3.74
CA GLU A 20 12.88 3.60 3.39
C GLU A 20 12.86 4.51 4.62
N GLU A 21 12.29 4.03 5.74
CA GLU A 21 12.24 4.80 6.99
C GLU A 21 13.62 5.12 7.55
N LYS A 22 14.58 4.21 7.39
CA LYS A 22 15.98 4.41 7.78
C LYS A 22 16.77 5.31 6.84
N GLY A 23 16.12 5.87 5.82
CA GLY A 23 16.77 6.72 4.82
C GLY A 23 17.71 5.97 3.87
N LYS A 24 17.44 4.69 3.63
CA LYS A 24 18.22 3.79 2.77
C LYS A 24 17.44 3.36 1.51
N PRO A 25 17.09 4.29 0.61
CA PRO A 25 16.22 4.00 -0.53
C PRO A 25 16.80 2.98 -1.51
N GLU A 26 18.11 2.92 -1.66
CA GLU A 26 18.77 1.95 -2.55
C GLU A 26 18.61 0.51 -2.01
N GLU A 27 18.73 0.31 -0.70
CA GLU A 27 18.53 -0.99 -0.06
C GLU A 27 17.06 -1.39 -0.15
N ALA A 28 16.15 -0.44 0.06
CA ALA A 28 14.71 -0.66 -0.11
C ALA A 28 14.37 -1.13 -1.54
N GLY A 29 14.87 -0.43 -2.55
CA GLY A 29 14.64 -0.78 -3.95
C GLY A 29 15.13 -2.19 -4.31
N LYS A 30 16.28 -2.61 -3.77
CA LYS A 30 16.79 -3.98 -3.95
C LYS A 30 15.85 -5.03 -3.36
N LEU A 31 15.32 -4.79 -2.16
CA LEU A 31 14.39 -5.71 -1.50
C LEU A 31 13.07 -5.83 -2.26
N PHE A 32 12.53 -4.72 -2.78
CA PHE A 32 11.32 -4.76 -3.58
C PHE A 32 11.53 -5.50 -4.91
N LEU A 33 12.66 -5.28 -5.57
CA LEU A 33 13.01 -5.99 -6.79
C LEU A 33 13.27 -7.47 -6.54
N GLN A 34 13.88 -7.82 -5.42
CA GLN A 34 14.02 -9.22 -4.98
C GLN A 34 12.64 -9.85 -4.81
N GLY A 35 11.71 -9.16 -4.13
CA GLY A 35 10.33 -9.62 -3.98
C GLY A 35 9.67 -9.88 -5.33
N TRP A 36 9.86 -9.01 -6.33
CA TRP A 36 9.37 -9.22 -7.68
C TRP A 36 9.96 -10.48 -8.32
N ASN A 37 11.27 -10.69 -8.20
CA ASN A 37 11.96 -11.82 -8.83
C ASN A 37 11.58 -13.17 -8.20
N GLU A 38 11.35 -13.19 -6.89
CA GLU A 38 10.99 -14.39 -6.14
C GLU A 38 9.48 -14.69 -6.15
N ALA A 39 8.65 -13.73 -6.56
CA ALA A 39 7.21 -13.88 -6.60
C ALA A 39 6.75 -15.00 -7.55
N THR A 40 5.89 -15.89 -7.05
CA THR A 40 5.45 -17.11 -7.74
C THR A 40 4.02 -17.04 -8.27
N ASN A 41 3.25 -16.04 -7.84
CA ASN A 41 1.85 -15.87 -8.24
C ASN A 41 1.50 -14.39 -8.48
N ASP A 42 0.35 -14.15 -9.10
CA ASP A 42 -0.07 -12.80 -9.50
C ASP A 42 -0.20 -11.84 -8.32
N PHE A 43 -0.66 -12.31 -7.15
CA PHE A 43 -0.80 -11.48 -5.97
C PHE A 43 0.55 -11.02 -5.41
N GLU A 44 1.52 -11.91 -5.36
CA GLU A 44 2.90 -11.59 -4.96
C GLU A 44 3.54 -10.62 -5.97
N LYS A 45 3.36 -10.89 -7.27
CA LYS A 45 3.80 -10.00 -8.35
C LYS A 45 3.18 -8.61 -8.21
N PHE A 46 1.86 -8.53 -7.99
CA PHE A 46 1.17 -7.27 -7.75
C PHE A 46 1.77 -6.49 -6.58
N THR A 47 1.94 -7.19 -5.44
CA THR A 47 2.48 -6.58 -4.22
C THR A 47 3.88 -6.00 -4.47
N ALA A 48 4.78 -6.78 -5.05
CA ALA A 48 6.13 -6.34 -5.33
C ALA A 48 6.19 -5.20 -6.36
N ALA A 49 5.43 -5.30 -7.48
CA ALA A 49 5.40 -4.28 -8.54
C ALA A 49 4.96 -2.91 -8.01
N PHE A 50 3.99 -2.88 -7.10
CA PHE A 50 3.51 -1.65 -6.49
C PHE A 50 4.61 -0.91 -5.72
N TYR A 51 5.46 -1.64 -5.00
CA TYR A 51 6.60 -1.05 -4.28
C TYR A 51 7.77 -0.72 -5.21
N VAL A 52 8.07 -1.58 -6.20
CA VAL A 52 9.13 -1.30 -7.19
C VAL A 52 8.86 0.01 -7.92
N ALA A 53 7.60 0.29 -8.28
CA ALA A 53 7.22 1.53 -8.96
C ALA A 53 7.66 2.79 -8.20
N ARG A 54 7.64 2.78 -6.86
CA ARG A 54 7.99 3.93 -6.02
C ARG A 54 9.46 4.32 -6.11
N HIS A 55 10.34 3.37 -6.44
CA HIS A 55 11.78 3.53 -6.48
C HIS A 55 12.34 3.80 -7.87
N GLN A 56 11.47 3.91 -8.89
CA GLN A 56 11.93 4.24 -10.23
C GLN A 56 12.31 5.72 -10.34
N GLN A 57 13.48 6.00 -10.87
CA GLN A 57 13.98 7.36 -11.10
C GLN A 57 13.28 8.02 -12.29
N SER A 58 13.02 7.25 -13.32
CA SER A 58 12.34 7.70 -14.54
C SER A 58 10.84 7.61 -14.39
N ILE A 59 10.12 8.68 -14.81
CA ILE A 59 8.65 8.67 -14.85
C ILE A 59 8.14 7.56 -15.77
N SER A 60 8.82 7.31 -16.87
CA SER A 60 8.44 6.26 -17.83
C SER A 60 8.57 4.87 -17.22
N GLU A 61 9.65 4.58 -16.49
CA GLU A 61 9.81 3.30 -15.79
C GLU A 61 8.79 3.14 -14.68
N ARG A 62 8.54 4.20 -13.93
CA ARG A 62 7.50 4.21 -12.90
C ARG A 62 6.13 3.88 -13.49
N LEU A 63 5.78 4.48 -14.64
CA LEU A 63 4.55 4.21 -15.35
C LEU A 63 4.43 2.72 -15.72
N ILE A 64 5.47 2.13 -16.31
CA ILE A 64 5.48 0.71 -16.68
C ILE A 64 5.18 -0.18 -15.46
N TRP A 65 5.82 0.08 -14.32
CA TRP A 65 5.60 -0.71 -13.11
C TRP A 65 4.20 -0.53 -12.53
N LEU A 66 3.66 0.70 -12.56
CA LEU A 66 2.29 0.98 -12.10
C LEU A 66 1.25 0.31 -13.00
N GLU A 67 1.45 0.33 -14.31
CA GLU A 67 0.56 -0.35 -15.27
C GLU A 67 0.65 -1.87 -15.11
N THR A 68 1.84 -2.41 -14.87
CA THR A 68 2.02 -3.83 -14.53
C THR A 68 1.24 -4.21 -13.27
N ALA A 69 1.36 -3.42 -12.21
CA ALA A 69 0.60 -3.64 -10.97
C ALA A 69 -0.91 -3.53 -11.21
N LEU A 70 -1.37 -2.55 -12.01
CA LEU A 70 -2.78 -2.39 -12.35
C LEU A 70 -3.32 -3.61 -13.10
N GLN A 71 -2.62 -4.10 -14.11
CA GLN A 71 -3.04 -5.28 -14.87
C GLN A 71 -3.16 -6.52 -13.97
N LEU A 72 -2.20 -6.72 -13.07
CA LEU A 72 -2.24 -7.81 -12.09
C LEU A 72 -3.43 -7.65 -11.13
N ALA A 73 -3.67 -6.44 -10.61
CA ALA A 73 -4.81 -6.17 -9.75
C ALA A 73 -6.15 -6.48 -10.43
N LEU A 74 -6.32 -6.04 -11.68
CA LEU A 74 -7.52 -6.31 -12.47
C LEU A 74 -7.70 -7.81 -12.77
N LYS A 75 -6.61 -8.54 -12.99
CA LYS A 75 -6.62 -9.99 -13.20
C LYS A 75 -7.01 -10.75 -11.94
N ILE A 76 -6.49 -10.35 -10.78
CA ILE A 76 -6.79 -10.94 -9.47
C ILE A 76 -8.25 -10.68 -9.09
N ASN A 77 -8.75 -9.47 -9.32
CA ASN A 77 -10.14 -9.03 -9.13
C ASN A 77 -10.73 -9.51 -7.79
N SER A 78 -10.04 -9.25 -6.71
CA SER A 78 -10.48 -9.57 -5.35
C SER A 78 -10.51 -8.32 -4.46
N ASP A 79 -11.31 -8.34 -3.41
CA ASP A 79 -11.43 -7.22 -2.48
C ASP A 79 -10.08 -6.81 -1.88
N SER A 80 -9.17 -7.78 -1.71
CA SER A 80 -7.82 -7.55 -1.18
C SER A 80 -6.96 -6.64 -2.07
N VAL A 81 -7.22 -6.58 -3.38
CA VAL A 81 -6.47 -5.72 -4.32
C VAL A 81 -7.32 -4.56 -4.87
N ASN A 82 -8.65 -4.71 -4.87
CA ASN A 82 -9.56 -3.68 -5.39
C ASN A 82 -9.42 -2.35 -4.66
N GLY A 83 -9.10 -2.37 -3.37
CA GLY A 83 -8.81 -1.17 -2.58
C GLY A 83 -7.61 -0.35 -3.08
N ALA A 84 -6.69 -0.96 -3.83
CA ALA A 84 -5.54 -0.27 -4.42
C ALA A 84 -5.84 0.39 -5.77
N LEU A 85 -6.94 0.03 -6.45
CA LEU A 85 -7.22 0.48 -7.82
C LEU A 85 -7.30 2.01 -7.93
N SER A 86 -7.98 2.67 -7.00
CA SER A 86 -8.05 4.14 -6.98
C SER A 86 -6.65 4.78 -6.96
N SER A 87 -5.78 4.30 -6.06
CA SER A 87 -4.42 4.79 -5.93
C SER A 87 -3.57 4.51 -7.16
N LEU A 88 -3.69 3.32 -7.74
CA LEU A 88 -2.97 2.94 -8.97
C LEU A 88 -3.34 3.88 -10.12
N TYR A 89 -4.61 4.05 -10.40
CA TYR A 89 -5.07 4.93 -11.48
C TYR A 89 -4.64 6.39 -11.28
N ILE A 90 -4.70 6.91 -10.06
CA ILE A 90 -4.26 8.28 -9.75
C ILE A 90 -2.74 8.42 -9.96
N ASN A 91 -1.94 7.44 -9.54
CA ASN A 91 -0.49 7.49 -9.73
C ASN A 91 -0.09 7.34 -11.21
N ILE A 92 -0.79 6.50 -11.98
CA ILE A 92 -0.65 6.41 -13.44
C ILE A 92 -0.99 7.75 -14.09
N ALA A 93 -2.08 8.40 -13.68
CA ALA A 93 -2.45 9.72 -14.18
C ALA A 93 -1.34 10.76 -13.96
N LYS A 94 -0.73 10.78 -12.78
CA LYS A 94 0.41 11.67 -12.48
C LYS A 94 1.63 11.37 -13.35
N CYS A 95 1.89 10.11 -13.68
CA CYS A 95 2.97 9.76 -14.60
C CYS A 95 2.69 10.28 -16.01
N TYR A 96 1.48 10.09 -16.52
CA TYR A 96 1.08 10.64 -17.82
C TYR A 96 1.15 12.16 -17.86
N GLU A 97 0.75 12.84 -16.78
CA GLU A 97 0.87 14.30 -16.65
C GLU A 97 2.34 14.73 -16.76
N GLY A 98 3.23 14.08 -16.01
CA GLY A 98 4.67 14.36 -16.05
C GLY A 98 5.32 14.06 -17.41
N LEU A 99 4.72 13.18 -18.23
CA LEU A 99 5.13 12.88 -19.59
C LEU A 99 4.49 13.81 -20.63
N GLY A 100 3.58 14.71 -20.24
CA GLY A 100 2.87 15.62 -21.12
C GLY A 100 1.65 15.01 -21.83
N ASP A 101 1.28 13.76 -21.53
CA ASP A 101 0.08 13.11 -22.06
C ASP A 101 -1.15 13.44 -21.20
N LEU A 102 -1.65 14.65 -21.37
CA LEU A 102 -2.79 15.16 -20.60
C LEU A 102 -4.08 14.37 -20.87
N LYS A 103 -4.22 13.76 -22.04
CA LYS A 103 -5.39 12.95 -22.38
C LYS A 103 -5.47 11.69 -21.51
N ASN A 104 -4.39 10.93 -21.45
CA ASN A 104 -4.33 9.73 -20.63
C ASN A 104 -4.28 10.06 -19.14
N SER A 105 -3.65 11.16 -18.74
CA SER A 105 -3.70 11.67 -17.38
C SER A 105 -5.15 11.91 -16.93
N LYS A 106 -5.92 12.70 -17.67
CA LYS A 106 -7.32 12.99 -17.36
C LYS A 106 -8.16 11.71 -17.25
N LYS A 107 -8.06 10.83 -18.26
CA LYS A 107 -8.78 9.55 -18.28
C LYS A 107 -8.50 8.70 -17.03
N ASN A 108 -7.23 8.50 -16.69
CA ASN A 108 -6.87 7.67 -15.52
C ASN A 108 -7.30 8.34 -14.21
N ASN A 109 -7.21 9.67 -14.12
CA ASN A 109 -7.65 10.39 -12.92
C ASN A 109 -9.17 10.25 -12.70
N GLU A 110 -9.98 10.38 -13.74
CA GLU A 110 -11.42 10.17 -13.67
C GLU A 110 -11.78 8.77 -13.21
N ILE A 111 -11.11 7.73 -13.75
CA ILE A 111 -11.29 6.35 -13.31
C ILE A 111 -10.89 6.19 -11.84
N GLY A 112 -9.73 6.72 -11.44
CA GLY A 112 -9.26 6.64 -10.06
C GLY A 112 -10.22 7.28 -9.04
N ILE A 113 -10.81 8.43 -9.41
CA ILE A 113 -11.82 9.11 -8.59
C ILE A 113 -13.11 8.29 -8.50
N SER A 114 -13.53 7.62 -9.59
CA SER A 114 -14.75 6.80 -9.57
C SER A 114 -14.67 5.64 -8.58
N PHE A 115 -13.50 5.06 -8.38
CA PHE A 115 -13.29 4.03 -7.35
C PHE A 115 -13.41 4.58 -5.92
N LYS A 116 -13.02 5.84 -5.68
CA LYS A 116 -13.18 6.48 -4.35
C LYS A 116 -14.65 6.61 -3.92
N GLY A 117 -15.55 6.83 -4.88
CA GLY A 117 -16.99 6.94 -4.61
C GLY A 117 -17.68 5.60 -4.26
N ASN A 118 -17.02 4.47 -4.54
CA ASN A 118 -17.56 3.13 -4.31
C ASN A 118 -17.10 2.50 -2.98
N ILE A 119 -16.30 3.19 -2.19
CA ILE A 119 -15.99 2.76 -0.83
C ILE A 119 -17.26 3.00 -0.01
N SER A 120 -18.05 1.95 0.16
CA SER A 120 -19.20 2.02 1.06
C SER A 120 -18.67 2.07 2.48
N ASP A 121 -18.90 3.19 3.17
CA ASP A 121 -18.57 3.36 4.59
C ASP A 121 -19.40 2.49 5.53
N LYS A 122 -19.88 1.34 5.06
CA LYS A 122 -20.82 0.48 5.80
C LYS A 122 -20.16 -0.43 6.81
N GLY A 123 -18.83 -0.40 6.96
CA GLY A 123 -18.15 -1.29 7.88
C GLY A 123 -18.35 -2.80 7.59
N PRO A 124 -17.81 -3.67 8.38
CA PRO A 124 -17.03 -3.37 9.59
C PRO A 124 -15.72 -2.62 9.31
N PHE A 125 -15.29 -1.83 10.28
CA PHE A 125 -14.01 -1.13 10.23
C PHE A 125 -13.02 -1.81 11.16
N TYR A 126 -11.75 -1.87 10.75
CA TYR A 126 -10.68 -2.53 11.46
C TYR A 126 -9.60 -1.51 11.82
N HIS A 127 -9.05 -1.64 13.03
CA HIS A 127 -7.89 -0.89 13.49
C HIS A 127 -6.74 -1.87 13.73
N GLY A 128 -5.59 -1.59 13.11
CA GLY A 128 -4.38 -2.41 13.29
C GLY A 128 -3.57 -1.92 14.48
N THR A 129 -3.47 -2.74 15.51
CA THR A 129 -2.69 -2.44 16.72
C THR A 129 -2.00 -3.70 17.25
N LYS A 130 -0.93 -3.52 18.02
CA LYS A 130 -0.31 -4.56 18.86
C LYS A 130 -0.79 -4.51 20.30
N SER A 131 -1.57 -3.49 20.68
CA SER A 131 -2.14 -3.39 22.02
C SER A 131 -3.16 -4.50 22.23
N ASP A 132 -3.18 -5.05 23.43
CA ASP A 132 -4.20 -6.00 23.87
C ASP A 132 -5.45 -5.19 24.30
N LEU A 133 -6.37 -5.04 23.34
CA LEU A 133 -7.60 -4.27 23.52
C LEU A 133 -8.78 -5.19 23.81
N HIS A 134 -9.53 -4.85 24.86
CA HIS A 134 -10.77 -5.57 25.18
C HIS A 134 -11.99 -4.94 24.51
N VAL A 135 -13.01 -5.75 24.28
CA VAL A 135 -14.27 -5.27 23.72
C VAL A 135 -14.88 -4.19 24.61
N GLY A 136 -15.12 -3.02 24.06
CA GLY A 136 -15.67 -1.85 24.78
C GLY A 136 -14.64 -0.84 25.23
N GLU A 137 -13.36 -1.10 25.08
CA GLU A 137 -12.33 -0.09 25.33
C GLU A 137 -12.35 0.99 24.25
N LEU A 138 -12.10 2.22 24.68
CA LEU A 138 -12.06 3.39 23.78
C LEU A 138 -10.66 3.60 23.26
N LEU A 139 -10.54 3.66 21.95
CA LEU A 139 -9.33 4.13 21.30
C LEU A 139 -9.24 5.65 21.43
N THR A 140 -8.12 6.15 21.94
CA THR A 140 -7.87 7.59 22.09
C THR A 140 -6.73 8.03 21.17
N ALA A 141 -6.90 9.17 20.49
CA ALA A 141 -5.81 9.83 19.79
C ALA A 141 -4.83 10.43 20.81
N GLY A 142 -3.60 10.72 20.36
CA GLY A 142 -2.58 11.35 21.22
C GLY A 142 -1.42 10.43 21.62
N GLY A 143 -1.44 9.18 21.18
CA GLY A 143 -0.30 8.27 21.29
C GLY A 143 0.82 8.63 20.31
N ASN A 144 2.02 8.11 20.55
CA ASN A 144 3.14 8.25 19.64
C ASN A 144 2.88 7.47 18.33
N SER A 145 3.36 8.00 17.22
CA SER A 145 3.31 7.30 15.94
C SER A 145 4.09 5.98 16.03
N ASN A 146 3.48 4.89 15.56
CA ASN A 146 4.17 3.62 15.40
C ASN A 146 5.28 3.65 14.33
N TYR A 147 5.34 4.71 13.53
CA TYR A 147 6.30 4.87 12.42
C TYR A 147 7.37 5.92 12.73
N LYS A 148 7.04 6.98 13.50
CA LYS A 148 7.97 8.06 13.87
C LYS A 148 7.81 8.38 15.34
N ALA A 149 8.85 8.13 16.13
CA ALA A 149 8.82 8.27 17.60
C ALA A 149 8.51 9.71 18.06
N GLU A 150 8.86 10.72 17.24
CA GLU A 150 8.66 12.13 17.60
C GLU A 150 7.27 12.67 17.15
N LEU A 151 6.48 11.87 16.46
CA LEU A 151 5.18 12.28 15.94
C LEU A 151 4.05 11.84 16.86
N ILE A 152 3.36 12.80 17.45
CA ILE A 152 2.11 12.54 18.18
C ILE A 152 0.97 12.45 17.17
N MET A 153 0.22 11.34 17.22
CA MET A 153 -0.91 11.08 16.32
C MET A 153 -2.18 11.75 16.82
N ASN A 154 -2.73 12.67 16.03
CA ASN A 154 -3.99 13.36 16.36
C ASN A 154 -5.22 12.61 15.83
N HIS A 155 -5.02 11.49 15.12
CA HIS A 155 -6.10 10.71 14.52
C HIS A 155 -5.92 9.23 14.81
N ILE A 156 -7.03 8.51 14.85
CA ILE A 156 -7.08 7.06 14.86
C ILE A 156 -7.50 6.64 13.45
N TYR A 157 -6.72 5.75 12.84
CA TYR A 157 -6.96 5.30 11.48
C TYR A 157 -7.68 3.97 11.48
N PHE A 158 -8.74 3.88 10.68
CA PHE A 158 -9.50 2.67 10.44
C PHE A 158 -9.46 2.33 8.95
N THR A 159 -9.62 1.07 8.65
CA THR A 159 -9.76 0.56 7.28
C THR A 159 -10.93 -0.42 7.20
N ALA A 160 -11.63 -0.42 6.08
CA ALA A 160 -12.64 -1.45 5.78
C ALA A 160 -11.99 -2.79 5.35
N LEU A 161 -10.68 -2.82 5.15
CA LEU A 161 -9.94 -4.01 4.73
C LEU A 161 -9.21 -4.63 5.92
N ILE A 162 -9.63 -5.82 6.33
CA ILE A 162 -9.02 -6.56 7.44
C ILE A 162 -7.50 -6.77 7.22
N ASN A 163 -7.09 -7.00 5.97
CA ASN A 163 -5.69 -7.19 5.60
C ASN A 163 -4.87 -5.91 5.77
N GLY A 164 -5.46 -4.74 5.51
CA GLY A 164 -4.83 -3.45 5.74
C GLY A 164 -4.58 -3.21 7.23
N ALA A 165 -5.54 -3.54 8.08
CA ALA A 165 -5.38 -3.47 9.53
C ALA A 165 -4.33 -4.47 10.03
N GLY A 166 -4.33 -5.71 9.51
CA GLY A 166 -3.33 -6.73 9.86
C GLY A 166 -1.91 -6.30 9.49
N LEU A 167 -1.73 -5.68 8.33
CA LEU A 167 -0.43 -5.13 7.92
C LEU A 167 0.01 -3.97 8.83
N ALA A 168 -0.90 -3.06 9.15
CA ALA A 168 -0.61 -1.96 10.07
C ALA A 168 -0.20 -2.47 11.47
N ALA A 169 -0.90 -3.48 11.99
CA ALA A 169 -0.53 -4.12 13.24
C ALA A 169 0.86 -4.79 13.18
N ALA A 170 1.16 -5.49 12.06
CA ALA A 170 2.45 -6.15 11.89
C ALA A 170 3.64 -5.16 11.83
N LEU A 171 3.41 -3.97 11.24
CA LEU A 171 4.41 -2.91 11.11
C LEU A 171 4.53 -2.03 12.36
N ALA A 172 3.56 -2.06 13.27
CA ALA A 172 3.58 -1.23 14.46
C ALA A 172 4.83 -1.51 15.32
N LYS A 173 5.53 -0.45 15.73
CA LYS A 173 6.68 -0.50 16.63
C LYS A 173 6.18 -0.38 18.07
N GLY A 174 6.71 -1.20 18.96
CA GLY A 174 6.33 -1.20 20.37
C GLY A 174 5.21 -2.20 20.72
N ASN A 175 4.78 -2.15 21.94
CA ASN A 175 3.75 -3.04 22.51
C ASN A 175 2.39 -2.32 22.66
N GLY A 176 2.17 -1.26 21.89
CA GLY A 176 0.97 -0.42 21.99
C GLY A 176 1.17 0.85 22.75
#